data_3b3be516868915290e5768b371d2ee1b
#
_entry.id   3b3be516868915290e5768b371d2ee1b
#
_cell.length_a   1.000
_cell.length_b   1.000
_cell.length_c   1.000
_cell.angle_alpha   90.00
_cell.angle_beta   90.00
_cell.angle_gamma   90.00
#
_symmetry.space_group_name_H-M   'P 1'
#
loop_
_entity.id
_entity.type
_entity.pdbx_description
1 polymer ?
#
loop_
_entity_poly.entity_id
_entity_poly.type
_entity_poly.pdbx_seq_one_letter_code
_entity_poly.pdbx_strand_id
1 'polypeptide(L)'
;MEQVARECGVALVAYTITHHTRQSAVGLPFIRQRNYGGKDVSVTEYTMSEIIASIYAKMEATGLSEGILFIDEINCVSETLAPTMLQFLQCKTFGNQAVPAGWVIVAAGNPPEYNKSVRDFDIVTLDRVRRMVIEPDLPVWKDYARAAHIQSGQGE
;
A
#
# COMPACT_ATOMS: atom_id res chain seq x y z
N MET A 1 2.34 10.42 -6.39
CA MET A 1 0.95 10.00 -6.05
C MET A 1 0.11 11.13 -5.44
N GLU A 2 0.67 12.04 -4.66
CA GLU A 2 -0.07 13.19 -4.10
C GLU A 2 -0.75 14.07 -5.17
N GLN A 3 -0.03 14.37 -6.24
CA GLN A 3 -0.59 15.14 -7.36
C GLN A 3 -1.80 14.42 -7.98
N VAL A 4 -1.67 13.11 -8.25
CA VAL A 4 -2.76 12.30 -8.83
C VAL A 4 -3.98 12.28 -7.92
N ALA A 5 -3.79 12.06 -6.61
CA ALA A 5 -4.88 12.06 -5.65
C ALA A 5 -5.60 13.40 -5.60
N ARG A 6 -4.86 14.51 -5.63
CA ARG A 6 -5.41 15.87 -5.65
C ARG A 6 -6.18 16.17 -6.94
N GLU A 7 -5.62 15.80 -8.09
CA GLU A 7 -6.28 16.01 -9.39
C GLU A 7 -7.55 15.17 -9.54
N CYS A 8 -7.56 13.95 -8.97
CA CYS A 8 -8.74 13.08 -8.96
C CYS A 8 -9.74 13.41 -7.84
N GLY A 9 -9.40 14.28 -6.90
CA GLY A 9 -10.27 14.63 -5.77
C GLY A 9 -10.49 13.48 -4.79
N VAL A 10 -9.51 12.57 -4.65
CA VAL A 10 -9.58 11.38 -3.78
C VAL A 10 -8.57 11.45 -2.63
N ALA A 11 -8.82 10.69 -1.58
CA ALA A 11 -7.90 10.61 -0.44
C ALA A 11 -6.62 9.83 -0.79
N LEU A 12 -5.53 10.11 -0.08
CA LEU A 12 -4.27 9.38 -0.21
C LEU A 12 -3.79 8.93 1.16
N VAL A 13 -3.47 7.65 1.27
CA VAL A 13 -2.68 7.05 2.35
C VAL A 13 -1.43 6.46 1.72
N ALA A 14 -0.25 6.87 2.18
CA ALA A 14 1.03 6.42 1.64
C ALA A 14 1.88 5.76 2.73
N TYR A 15 2.44 4.60 2.38
CA TYR A 15 3.35 3.83 3.23
C TYR A 15 4.61 3.44 2.48
N THR A 16 5.74 3.51 3.19
CA THR A 16 6.99 2.86 2.76
C THR A 16 7.09 1.55 3.54
N ILE A 17 6.95 0.42 2.85
CA ILE A 17 6.77 -0.88 3.50
C ILE A 17 7.99 -1.37 4.28
N THR A 18 9.19 -0.89 3.94
CA THR A 18 10.45 -1.25 4.61
C THR A 18 10.48 -0.88 6.11
N HIS A 19 9.67 0.08 6.52
CA HIS A 19 9.56 0.51 7.91
C HIS A 19 8.55 -0.30 8.72
N HIS A 20 7.82 -1.23 8.09
CA HIS A 20 6.79 -2.01 8.74
C HIS A 20 7.24 -3.42 9.09
N THR A 21 6.90 -3.85 10.31
CA THR A 21 7.00 -5.24 10.74
C THR A 21 5.71 -5.98 10.37
N ARG A 22 5.74 -7.32 10.45
CA ARG A 22 4.53 -8.12 10.26
C ARG A 22 3.42 -7.73 11.24
N GLN A 23 3.77 -7.44 12.50
CA GLN A 23 2.80 -7.08 13.54
C GLN A 23 2.13 -5.74 13.26
N SER A 24 2.88 -4.73 12.79
CA SER A 24 2.28 -3.43 12.45
C SER A 24 1.40 -3.53 11.19
N ALA A 25 1.83 -4.31 10.20
CA ALA A 25 1.06 -4.47 8.97
C ALA A 25 -0.22 -5.30 9.15
N VAL A 26 -0.14 -6.43 9.87
CA VAL A 26 -1.24 -7.41 9.98
C VAL A 26 -2.09 -7.23 11.24
N GLY A 27 -1.51 -6.67 12.30
CA GLY A 27 -2.10 -6.57 13.63
C GLY A 27 -1.52 -7.58 14.61
N LEU A 28 -1.84 -7.40 15.89
CA LEU A 28 -1.40 -8.25 16.99
C LEU A 28 -2.45 -9.31 17.32
N PRO A 29 -2.07 -10.56 17.56
CA PRO A 29 -3.00 -11.58 18.02
C PRO A 29 -3.43 -11.30 19.46
N PHE A 30 -4.72 -11.51 19.75
CA PHE A 30 -5.26 -11.52 21.11
C PHE A 30 -6.28 -12.66 21.28
N ILE A 31 -6.48 -13.11 22.51
CA ILE A 31 -7.41 -14.18 22.83
C ILE A 31 -8.77 -13.58 23.17
N ARG A 32 -9.82 -14.11 22.53
CA ARG A 32 -11.20 -13.77 22.81
C ARG A 32 -12.02 -15.00 23.12
N GLN A 33 -12.90 -14.91 24.13
CA GLN A 33 -13.87 -15.96 24.41
C GLN A 33 -15.07 -15.85 23.46
N ARG A 34 -15.45 -16.94 22.83
CA ARG A 34 -16.62 -17.07 21.96
C ARG A 34 -17.44 -18.27 22.37
N ASN A 35 -18.77 -18.15 22.32
CA ASN A 35 -19.67 -19.26 22.54
C ASN A 35 -20.16 -19.81 21.19
N TYR A 36 -19.90 -21.08 20.96
CA TYR A 36 -20.39 -21.81 19.79
C TYR A 36 -21.19 -23.03 20.23
N GLY A 37 -22.49 -22.99 19.98
CA GLY A 37 -23.39 -24.12 20.34
C GLY A 37 -23.43 -24.44 21.80
N GLY A 38 -23.31 -23.44 22.69
CA GLY A 38 -23.34 -23.61 24.14
C GLY A 38 -21.98 -23.96 24.77
N LYS A 39 -20.89 -24.01 23.96
CA LYS A 39 -19.54 -24.26 24.47
C LYS A 39 -18.71 -22.97 24.36
N ASP A 40 -18.10 -22.57 25.46
CA ASP A 40 -17.15 -21.47 25.49
C ASP A 40 -15.78 -21.95 25.00
N VAL A 41 -15.27 -21.31 24.00
CA VAL A 41 -13.95 -21.61 23.42
C VAL A 41 -13.13 -20.33 23.30
N SER A 42 -11.81 -20.47 23.47
CA SER A 42 -10.85 -19.38 23.22
C SER A 42 -10.50 -19.38 21.75
N VAL A 43 -10.67 -18.23 21.10
CA VAL A 43 -10.28 -18.03 19.72
C VAL A 43 -9.22 -16.94 19.63
N THR A 44 -8.30 -17.07 18.69
CA THR A 44 -7.34 -16.00 18.39
C THR A 44 -7.98 -15.05 17.39
N GLU A 45 -8.05 -13.78 17.75
CA GLU A 45 -8.41 -12.67 16.86
C GLU A 45 -7.21 -11.76 16.71
N TYR A 46 -7.24 -10.89 15.71
CA TYR A 46 -6.17 -9.91 15.47
C TYR A 46 -6.72 -8.51 15.62
N THR A 47 -5.91 -7.61 16.17
CA THR A 47 -6.19 -6.16 16.13
C THR A 47 -6.24 -5.69 14.67
N MET A 48 -6.87 -4.54 14.43
CA MET A 48 -6.89 -3.99 13.09
C MET A 48 -5.46 -3.69 12.60
N SER A 49 -5.19 -4.02 11.35
CA SER A 49 -3.99 -3.61 10.63
C SER A 49 -3.82 -2.09 10.70
N GLU A 50 -2.63 -1.62 11.02
CA GLU A 50 -2.30 -0.18 10.99
C GLU A 50 -2.57 0.43 9.62
N ILE A 51 -2.27 -0.31 8.55
CA ILE A 51 -2.49 0.14 7.18
C ILE A 51 -3.99 0.35 6.93
N ILE A 52 -4.84 -0.59 7.33
CA ILE A 52 -6.30 -0.47 7.16
C ILE A 52 -6.86 0.61 8.10
N ALA A 53 -6.40 0.68 9.34
CA ALA A 53 -6.82 1.71 10.29
C ALA A 53 -6.52 3.13 9.78
N SER A 54 -5.39 3.34 9.13
CA SER A 54 -5.03 4.62 8.54
C SER A 54 -5.94 5.03 7.38
N ILE A 55 -6.46 4.06 6.63
CA ILE A 55 -7.48 4.34 5.61
C ILE A 55 -8.74 4.90 6.27
N TYR A 56 -9.27 4.23 7.29
CA TYR A 56 -10.45 4.70 8.02
C TYR A 56 -10.23 6.07 8.65
N ALA A 57 -9.10 6.28 9.31
CA ALA A 57 -8.73 7.58 9.88
C ALA A 57 -8.66 8.68 8.81
N LYS A 58 -8.15 8.37 7.62
CA LYS A 58 -8.10 9.31 6.51
C LYS A 58 -9.49 9.64 5.97
N MET A 59 -10.36 8.64 5.84
CA MET A 59 -11.76 8.85 5.43
C MET A 59 -12.49 9.76 6.42
N GLU A 60 -12.32 9.53 7.72
CA GLU A 60 -12.91 10.35 8.78
C GLU A 60 -12.40 11.79 8.75
N ALA A 61 -11.08 11.98 8.61
CA ALA A 61 -10.47 13.30 8.60
C ALA A 61 -10.82 14.13 7.35
N THR A 62 -11.05 13.50 6.20
CA THR A 62 -11.28 14.21 4.92
C THR A 62 -12.74 14.21 4.49
N GLY A 63 -13.57 13.32 5.03
CA GLY A 63 -14.93 13.08 4.54
C GLY A 63 -15.01 12.38 3.18
N LEU A 64 -13.85 11.96 2.61
CA LEU A 64 -13.78 11.28 1.31
C LEU A 64 -13.91 9.77 1.50
N SER A 65 -14.83 9.14 0.77
CA SER A 65 -15.03 7.68 0.78
C SER A 65 -14.12 6.95 -0.20
N GLU A 66 -13.53 7.65 -1.16
CA GLU A 66 -12.68 7.08 -2.19
C GLU A 66 -11.23 7.52 -2.00
N GLY A 67 -10.29 6.64 -2.33
CA GLY A 67 -8.89 6.93 -2.12
C GLY A 67 -7.91 5.96 -2.75
N ILE A 68 -6.65 6.32 -2.59
CA ILE A 68 -5.49 5.54 -3.01
C ILE A 68 -4.72 5.12 -1.76
N LEU A 69 -4.52 3.82 -1.59
CA LEU A 69 -3.49 3.28 -0.71
C LEU A 69 -2.23 3.07 -1.54
N PHE A 70 -1.23 3.91 -1.32
CA PHE A 70 0.06 3.81 -2.01
C PHE A 70 1.08 3.11 -1.12
N ILE A 71 1.67 2.03 -1.63
CA ILE A 71 2.69 1.24 -0.93
C ILE A 71 3.99 1.36 -1.72
N ASP A 72 4.95 2.07 -1.15
CA ASP A 72 6.27 2.26 -1.76
C ASP A 72 7.23 1.15 -1.33
N GLU A 73 8.23 0.90 -2.19
CA GLU A 73 9.29 -0.09 -1.99
C GLU A 73 8.76 -1.52 -1.74
N ILE A 74 7.64 -1.88 -2.38
CA ILE A 74 6.96 -3.16 -2.14
C ILE A 74 7.87 -4.38 -2.33
N ASN A 75 8.84 -4.31 -3.21
CA ASN A 75 9.80 -5.36 -3.48
C ASN A 75 11.02 -5.39 -2.53
N CYS A 76 11.11 -4.42 -1.59
CA CYS A 76 12.07 -4.39 -0.50
C CYS A 76 11.48 -4.93 0.82
N VAL A 77 10.27 -5.46 0.79
CA VAL A 77 9.60 -6.04 1.95
C VAL A 77 10.39 -7.22 2.54
N SER A 78 10.37 -7.38 3.87
CA SER A 78 11.06 -8.48 4.54
C SER A 78 10.51 -9.85 4.11
N GLU A 79 11.35 -10.89 4.20
CA GLU A 79 10.95 -12.27 3.85
C GLU A 79 9.71 -12.75 4.60
N THR A 80 9.61 -12.37 5.86
CA THR A 80 8.50 -12.79 6.73
C THR A 80 7.19 -12.08 6.42
N LEU A 81 7.28 -10.88 5.83
CA LEU A 81 6.11 -10.06 5.48
C LEU A 81 5.70 -10.23 4.02
N ALA A 82 6.63 -10.57 3.12
CA ALA A 82 6.37 -10.65 1.68
C ALA A 82 5.13 -11.50 1.30
N PRO A 83 4.96 -12.75 1.79
CA PRO A 83 3.78 -13.55 1.43
C PRO A 83 2.47 -12.90 1.84
N THR A 84 2.46 -12.23 3.00
CA THR A 84 1.27 -11.55 3.52
C THR A 84 0.94 -10.32 2.69
N MET A 85 1.95 -9.56 2.26
CA MET A 85 1.76 -8.39 1.40
C MET A 85 1.29 -8.79 0.00
N LEU A 86 1.80 -9.87 -0.55
CA LEU A 86 1.32 -10.41 -1.82
C LEU A 86 -0.15 -10.82 -1.75
N GLN A 87 -0.55 -11.52 -0.69
CA GLN A 87 -1.94 -11.85 -0.44
C GLN A 87 -2.80 -10.59 -0.29
N PHE A 88 -2.31 -9.58 0.41
CA PHE A 88 -2.99 -8.30 0.56
C PHE A 88 -3.23 -7.60 -0.78
N LEU A 89 -2.22 -7.53 -1.64
CA LEU A 89 -2.36 -6.96 -2.99
C LEU A 89 -3.43 -7.69 -3.82
N GLN A 90 -3.54 -9.01 -3.66
CA GLN A 90 -4.49 -9.82 -4.41
C GLN A 90 -5.92 -9.74 -3.86
N CYS A 91 -6.05 -9.86 -2.54
CA CYS A 91 -7.35 -10.01 -1.89
C CYS A 91 -7.88 -8.70 -1.28
N LYS A 92 -7.04 -7.69 -1.16
CA LYS A 92 -7.32 -6.42 -0.46
C LYS A 92 -7.74 -6.61 1.00
N THR A 93 -7.20 -7.66 1.64
CA THR A 93 -7.54 -8.00 3.03
C THR A 93 -6.30 -8.35 3.85
N PHE A 94 -6.33 -8.00 5.13
CA PHE A 94 -5.46 -8.57 6.15
C PHE A 94 -6.34 -9.37 7.11
N GLY A 95 -6.20 -10.71 7.11
CA GLY A 95 -7.08 -11.59 7.89
C GLY A 95 -8.55 -11.39 7.51
N ASN A 96 -9.36 -10.99 8.47
CA ASN A 96 -10.80 -10.71 8.31
C ASN A 96 -11.12 -9.23 8.02
N GLN A 97 -10.11 -8.39 7.85
CA GLN A 97 -10.26 -6.96 7.63
C GLN A 97 -9.98 -6.61 6.18
N ALA A 98 -10.93 -5.94 5.53
CA ALA A 98 -10.85 -5.55 4.14
C ALA A 98 -10.54 -4.06 3.97
N VAL A 99 -9.86 -3.72 2.90
CA VAL A 99 -9.77 -2.35 2.41
C VAL A 99 -11.18 -1.89 2.03
N PRO A 100 -11.62 -0.70 2.46
CA PRO A 100 -12.95 -0.19 2.13
C PRO A 100 -13.20 -0.12 0.62
N ALA A 101 -14.47 -0.29 0.23
CA ALA A 101 -14.90 -0.07 -1.15
C ALA A 101 -14.55 1.36 -1.59
N GLY A 102 -14.21 1.55 -2.87
CA GLY A 102 -13.77 2.85 -3.39
C GLY A 102 -12.26 3.11 -3.24
N TRP A 103 -11.52 2.25 -2.53
CA TRP A 103 -10.07 2.38 -2.39
C TRP A 103 -9.32 1.46 -3.36
N VAL A 104 -8.32 2.04 -4.02
CA VAL A 104 -7.41 1.35 -4.94
C VAL A 104 -6.06 1.19 -4.28
N ILE A 105 -5.47 0.00 -4.39
CA ILE A 105 -4.09 -0.23 -3.94
C ILE A 105 -3.15 0.01 -5.13
N VAL A 106 -2.18 0.88 -4.95
CA VAL A 106 -1.09 1.14 -5.89
C VAL A 106 0.21 0.82 -5.18
N ALA A 107 1.00 -0.07 -5.76
CA ALA A 107 2.31 -0.42 -5.22
C ALA A 107 3.42 0.03 -6.17
N ALA A 108 4.50 0.54 -5.63
CA ALA A 108 5.69 0.91 -6.38
C ALA A 108 6.90 0.11 -5.89
N GLY A 109 7.82 -0.16 -6.80
CA GLY A 109 9.08 -0.81 -6.49
C GLY A 109 10.13 -0.51 -7.54
N ASN A 110 11.38 -0.48 -7.16
CA ASN A 110 12.49 -0.25 -8.06
C ASN A 110 12.97 -1.56 -8.71
N PRO A 111 13.43 -1.53 -9.96
CA PRO A 111 14.04 -2.70 -10.59
C PRO A 111 15.28 -3.19 -9.83
N PRO A 112 15.63 -4.50 -9.91
CA PRO A 112 16.77 -5.10 -9.22
C PRO A 112 18.12 -4.43 -9.53
N GLU A 113 18.26 -3.82 -10.70
CA GLU A 113 19.47 -3.13 -11.13
C GLU A 113 19.82 -1.92 -10.23
N TYR A 114 18.81 -1.34 -9.60
CA TYR A 114 18.98 -0.16 -8.74
C TYR A 114 19.07 -0.48 -7.25
N ASN A 115 18.70 -1.70 -6.85
CA ASN A 115 18.76 -2.08 -5.44
C ASN A 115 18.98 -3.59 -5.26
N LYS A 116 20.12 -3.98 -4.68
CA LYS A 116 20.49 -5.38 -4.42
C LYS A 116 19.60 -6.09 -3.39
N SER A 117 18.82 -5.36 -2.62
CA SER A 117 17.87 -5.90 -1.64
C SER A 117 16.50 -6.23 -2.25
N VAL A 118 16.33 -5.97 -3.52
CA VAL A 118 15.08 -6.18 -4.26
C VAL A 118 14.89 -7.66 -4.55
N ARG A 119 13.66 -8.13 -4.35
CA ARG A 119 13.21 -9.47 -4.73
C ARG A 119 12.39 -9.41 -6.00
N ASP A 120 12.59 -10.36 -6.86
CA ASP A 120 11.67 -10.58 -7.97
C ASP A 120 10.34 -11.10 -7.42
N PHE A 121 9.25 -10.41 -7.78
CA PHE A 121 7.93 -10.94 -7.56
C PHE A 121 7.71 -12.16 -8.45
N ASP A 122 7.22 -13.24 -7.87
CA ASP A 122 6.84 -14.43 -8.61
C ASP A 122 5.81 -14.06 -9.71
N ILE A 123 5.99 -14.66 -10.89
CA ILE A 123 5.13 -14.49 -12.06
C ILE A 123 3.64 -14.71 -11.70
N VAL A 124 3.34 -15.66 -10.82
CA VAL A 124 1.97 -15.94 -10.33
C VAL A 124 1.33 -14.74 -9.63
N THR A 125 2.14 -13.89 -9.00
CA THR A 125 1.67 -12.67 -8.35
C THR A 125 1.38 -11.57 -9.36
N LEU A 126 2.17 -11.50 -10.42
CA LEU A 126 2.04 -10.47 -11.45
C LEU A 126 0.78 -10.64 -12.31
N ASP A 127 0.24 -11.85 -12.42
CA ASP A 127 -1.00 -12.13 -13.17
C ASP A 127 -2.24 -11.47 -12.56
N ARG A 128 -2.17 -11.06 -11.29
CA ARG A 128 -3.31 -10.47 -10.57
C ARG A 128 -3.19 -8.96 -10.34
N VAL A 129 -2.10 -8.37 -10.80
CA VAL A 129 -1.85 -6.92 -10.72
C VAL A 129 -1.61 -6.35 -12.10
N ARG A 130 -2.06 -5.13 -12.33
CA ARG A 130 -1.73 -4.41 -13.56
C ARG A 130 -0.34 -3.78 -13.40
N ARG A 131 0.66 -4.36 -14.06
CA ARG A 131 2.02 -3.82 -14.06
C ARG A 131 2.12 -2.64 -15.04
N MET A 132 2.76 -1.57 -14.60
CA MET A 132 3.17 -0.44 -15.42
C MET A 132 4.66 -0.22 -15.22
N VAL A 133 5.41 -0.13 -16.30
CA VAL A 133 6.83 0.24 -16.27
C VAL A 133 6.90 1.75 -16.50
N ILE A 134 7.53 2.45 -15.57
CA ILE A 134 7.72 3.90 -15.65
C ILE A 134 9.19 4.16 -15.98
N GLU A 135 9.44 4.78 -17.11
CA GLU A 135 10.77 5.18 -17.55
C GLU A 135 10.90 6.70 -17.52
N PRO A 136 12.09 7.23 -17.21
CA PRO A 136 12.35 8.66 -17.30
C PRO A 136 12.14 9.16 -18.73
N ASP A 137 11.33 10.21 -18.89
CA ASP A 137 11.09 10.87 -20.17
C ASP A 137 11.35 12.36 -20.01
N LEU A 138 12.44 12.86 -20.60
CA LEU A 138 12.85 14.24 -20.48
C LEU A 138 11.88 15.25 -21.14
N PRO A 139 11.33 15.00 -22.33
CA PRO A 139 10.26 15.79 -22.92
C PRO A 139 9.05 15.95 -21.99
N VAL A 140 8.51 14.85 -21.50
CA VAL A 140 7.35 14.85 -20.58
C VAL A 140 7.68 15.60 -19.29
N TRP A 141 8.89 15.40 -18.73
CA TRP A 141 9.32 16.13 -17.55
C TRP A 141 9.40 17.64 -17.79
N LYS A 142 9.91 18.07 -18.94
CA LYS A 142 9.98 19.49 -19.30
C LYS A 142 8.59 20.12 -19.42
N ASP A 143 7.64 19.43 -20.01
CA ASP A 143 6.26 19.90 -20.13
C ASP A 143 5.58 20.00 -18.75
N TYR A 144 5.80 19.02 -17.89
CA TYR A 144 5.36 19.07 -16.49
C TYR A 144 5.99 20.26 -15.75
N ALA A 145 7.32 20.45 -15.85
CA ALA A 145 8.04 21.53 -15.19
C ALA A 145 7.53 22.91 -15.62
N ARG A 146 7.21 23.09 -16.91
CA ARG A 146 6.60 24.32 -17.43
C ARG A 146 5.20 24.54 -16.86
N ALA A 147 4.37 23.50 -16.85
CA ALA A 147 3.01 23.57 -16.31
C ALA A 147 3.00 23.84 -14.79
N ALA A 148 3.96 23.29 -14.06
CA ALA A 148 4.11 23.48 -12.61
C ALA A 148 4.91 24.73 -12.23
N HIS A 149 5.31 25.58 -13.20
CA HIS A 149 6.15 26.78 -12.99
C HIS A 149 7.46 26.50 -12.23
N ILE A 150 8.02 25.30 -12.42
CA ILE A 150 9.33 24.96 -11.84
C ILE A 150 10.40 25.69 -12.65
N GLN A 151 11.06 26.66 -12.02
CA GLN A 151 12.19 27.36 -12.65
C GLN A 151 13.37 26.38 -12.79
N SER A 152 13.96 26.31 -13.96
CA SER A 152 15.26 25.67 -14.15
C SER A 152 16.29 26.47 -13.34
N GLY A 153 16.78 25.89 -12.24
CA GLY A 153 17.90 26.45 -11.53
C GLY A 153 19.06 26.60 -12.53
N GLN A 154 19.49 27.84 -12.80
CA GLN A 154 20.75 28.08 -13.47
C GLN A 154 21.83 27.70 -12.48
N GLY A 155 22.41 26.49 -12.65
CA GLY A 155 23.67 26.16 -12.00
C GLY A 155 24.75 27.04 -12.61
N GLU A 156 25.33 27.90 -11.81
CA GLU A 156 26.64 28.46 -12.02
C GLU A 156 27.72 27.38 -11.79
#